data_8e496a8978dce68f3e98739ac635ce2b
#
_entry.id   8e496a8978dce68f3e98739ac635ce2b
#
_cell.length_a   1.000
_cell.length_b   1.000
_cell.length_c   1.000
_cell.angle_alpha   90.00
_cell.angle_beta   90.00
_cell.angle_gamma   90.00
#
_symmetry.space_group_name_H-M   'P 1'
#
loop_
_entity.id
_entity.type
_entity.pdbx_description
1 polymer ?
#
loop_
_entity_poly.entity_id
_entity_poly.type
_entity_poly.pdbx_seq_one_letter_code
_entity_poly.pdbx_strand_id
1 'polypeptide(L)'
;MQVVNPEIVNGLQTSREIYNYFSDKLEKIDEDKRTILVRVIKPESEESRDNIIFSTNNQTSIPKSSLRVTDTIHLQIEMYFKNRGLYYDRRKNYYKNQKKKASDIISVSFLAQCLISLVLRKPDFARARPSTLLTDEETYKFLYEENQELEAYYKAAKIGRKIQNALKSNESMSNTEVNDILFYVIYATVADKMKKKELTFSDIKELDLESITNEDVLSVANRI
;
A
#
# COMPACT_ATOMS: atom_id res chain seq x y z
N MET A 1 9.57 -34.06 10.87
CA MET A 1 8.46 -33.05 11.02
C MET A 1 8.18 -32.53 9.62
N GLN A 2 6.94 -32.64 9.16
CA GLN A 2 6.53 -32.10 7.85
C GLN A 2 5.80 -30.78 8.06
N VAL A 3 6.21 -29.72 7.36
CA VAL A 3 5.59 -28.40 7.42
C VAL A 3 4.87 -28.16 6.11
N VAL A 4 3.58 -27.80 6.17
CA VAL A 4 2.74 -27.56 5.02
C VAL A 4 2.59 -26.04 4.84
N ASN A 5 2.84 -25.54 3.63
CA ASN A 5 2.78 -24.12 3.27
C ASN A 5 3.57 -23.21 4.22
N PRO A 6 4.90 -23.43 4.39
CA PRO A 6 5.71 -22.60 5.27
C PRO A 6 5.81 -21.17 4.73
N GLU A 7 5.76 -20.20 5.64
CA GLU A 7 6.00 -18.79 5.33
C GLU A 7 7.16 -18.27 6.18
N ILE A 8 8.09 -17.56 5.56
CA ILE A 8 9.18 -16.90 6.27
C ILE A 8 8.68 -15.54 6.74
N VAL A 9 8.42 -15.41 8.04
CA VAL A 9 7.93 -14.17 8.66
C VAL A 9 9.06 -13.25 9.15
N ASN A 10 10.25 -13.80 9.36
CA ASN A 10 11.46 -13.06 9.68
C ASN A 10 12.69 -13.81 9.16
N GLY A 11 13.80 -13.09 8.88
CA GLY A 11 15.03 -13.68 8.37
C GLY A 11 15.05 -13.91 6.86
N LEU A 12 14.19 -13.26 6.09
CA LEU A 12 14.11 -13.41 4.63
C LEU A 12 15.46 -13.11 3.94
N GLN A 13 16.18 -12.08 4.40
CA GLN A 13 17.50 -11.74 3.85
C GLN A 13 18.49 -12.88 4.10
N THR A 14 18.55 -13.40 5.32
CA THR A 14 19.42 -14.54 5.68
C THR A 14 19.08 -15.78 4.86
N SER A 15 17.78 -16.07 4.71
CA SER A 15 17.32 -17.21 3.90
C SER A 15 17.72 -17.06 2.43
N ARG A 16 17.64 -15.84 1.89
CA ARG A 16 18.06 -15.54 0.51
C ARG A 16 19.57 -15.69 0.31
N GLU A 17 20.37 -15.21 1.27
CA GLU A 17 21.83 -15.36 1.22
C GLU A 17 22.24 -16.84 1.32
N ILE A 18 21.60 -17.62 2.19
CA ILE A 18 21.82 -19.06 2.28
C ILE A 18 21.46 -19.74 0.95
N TYR A 19 20.30 -19.43 0.41
CA TYR A 19 19.88 -19.97 -0.89
C TYR A 19 20.87 -19.63 -2.00
N ASN A 20 21.27 -18.37 -2.11
CA ASN A 20 22.23 -17.92 -3.12
C ASN A 20 23.59 -18.60 -2.95
N TYR A 21 24.04 -18.82 -1.70
CA TYR A 21 25.31 -19.47 -1.43
C TYR A 21 25.34 -20.94 -1.85
N PHE A 22 24.22 -21.65 -1.66
CA PHE A 22 24.14 -23.08 -1.96
C PHE A 22 23.50 -23.41 -3.32
N SER A 23 22.87 -22.45 -4.02
CA SER A 23 22.21 -22.70 -5.30
C SER A 23 23.11 -23.34 -6.34
N ASP A 24 24.40 -22.97 -6.35
CA ASP A 24 25.42 -23.52 -7.25
C ASP A 24 26.33 -24.53 -6.57
N LYS A 25 26.07 -24.96 -5.33
CA LYS A 25 26.90 -25.77 -4.48
C LYS A 25 26.11 -26.78 -3.65
N LEU A 26 25.05 -27.35 -4.23
CA LEU A 26 24.15 -28.27 -3.53
C LEU A 26 24.87 -29.45 -2.87
N GLU A 27 25.93 -29.95 -3.50
CA GLU A 27 26.80 -31.03 -2.99
C GLU A 27 27.54 -30.69 -1.69
N LYS A 28 27.70 -29.40 -1.38
CA LYS A 28 28.37 -28.94 -0.15
C LYS A 28 27.45 -28.74 1.03
N ILE A 29 26.13 -28.89 0.86
CA ILE A 29 25.16 -28.72 1.95
C ILE A 29 25.42 -29.71 3.08
N ASP A 30 25.69 -30.97 2.74
CA ASP A 30 25.92 -32.04 3.70
C ASP A 30 27.28 -31.93 4.44
N GLU A 31 28.23 -31.23 3.84
CA GLU A 31 29.56 -30.99 4.41
C GLU A 31 29.57 -29.74 5.33
N ASP A 32 28.62 -28.87 5.20
CA ASP A 32 28.58 -27.61 5.94
C ASP A 32 28.05 -27.81 7.37
N LYS A 33 28.94 -27.60 8.34
CA LYS A 33 28.64 -27.78 9.78
C LYS A 33 28.02 -26.56 10.43
N ARG A 34 27.83 -25.48 9.70
CA ARG A 34 27.19 -24.27 10.24
C ARG A 34 25.72 -24.55 10.49
N THR A 35 25.21 -24.03 11.60
CA THR A 35 23.81 -24.20 12.01
C THR A 35 23.13 -22.86 12.11
N ILE A 36 21.83 -22.85 11.85
CA ILE A 36 20.97 -21.69 12.06
C ILE A 36 19.85 -22.07 13.02
N LEU A 37 19.46 -21.10 13.86
CA LEU A 37 18.29 -21.30 14.71
C LEU A 37 17.02 -20.96 13.88
N VAL A 38 16.16 -21.96 13.72
CA VAL A 38 14.85 -21.80 13.07
C VAL A 38 13.77 -21.96 14.13
N ARG A 39 12.91 -20.95 14.26
CA ARG A 39 11.70 -21.02 15.08
C ARG A 39 10.51 -21.30 14.17
N VAL A 40 9.86 -22.43 14.36
CA VAL A 40 8.62 -22.78 13.64
C VAL A 40 7.45 -22.51 14.58
N ILE A 41 6.49 -21.70 14.12
CA ILE A 41 5.30 -21.32 14.89
C ILE A 41 4.08 -21.69 14.07
N LYS A 42 3.12 -22.38 14.69
CA LYS A 42 1.80 -22.65 14.11
C LYS A 42 0.82 -21.64 14.71
N PRO A 43 0.35 -20.65 13.94
CA PRO A 43 -0.65 -19.71 14.45
C PRO A 43 -2.01 -20.41 14.58
N GLU A 44 -2.79 -20.03 15.58
CA GLU A 44 -4.14 -20.57 15.83
C GLU A 44 -5.20 -19.84 14.99
N SER A 45 -4.92 -18.59 14.60
CA SER A 45 -5.80 -17.73 13.80
C SER A 45 -5.00 -16.78 12.92
N GLU A 46 -5.64 -16.13 11.96
CA GLU A 46 -5.01 -15.05 11.16
C GLU A 46 -4.55 -13.89 12.04
N GLU A 47 -5.34 -13.54 13.06
CA GLU A 47 -4.98 -12.49 14.01
C GLU A 47 -3.72 -12.85 14.81
N SER A 48 -3.63 -14.09 15.30
CA SER A 48 -2.45 -14.62 15.98
C SER A 48 -1.22 -14.58 15.06
N ARG A 49 -1.40 -14.93 13.79
CA ARG A 49 -0.35 -14.84 12.78
C ARG A 49 0.13 -13.41 12.55
N ASP A 50 -0.79 -12.46 12.39
CA ASP A 50 -0.45 -11.04 12.21
C ASP A 50 0.29 -10.48 13.43
N ASN A 51 -0.09 -10.84 14.64
CA ASN A 51 0.59 -10.48 15.87
C ASN A 51 2.01 -11.07 15.96
N ILE A 52 2.22 -12.30 15.51
CA ILE A 52 3.55 -12.93 15.44
C ILE A 52 4.44 -12.19 14.44
N ILE A 53 3.92 -11.90 13.24
CA ILE A 53 4.64 -11.13 12.21
C ILE A 53 5.04 -9.76 12.76
N PHE A 54 4.12 -9.07 13.42
CA PHE A 54 4.36 -7.77 14.02
C PHE A 54 5.46 -7.83 15.08
N SER A 55 5.36 -8.73 16.03
CA SER A 55 6.31 -8.83 17.17
C SER A 55 7.71 -9.26 16.73
N THR A 56 7.82 -10.13 15.72
CA THR A 56 9.11 -10.64 15.23
C THR A 56 9.84 -9.65 14.30
N ASN A 57 9.11 -8.76 13.62
CA ASN A 57 9.70 -7.76 12.73
C ASN A 57 9.97 -6.40 13.39
N ASN A 58 9.58 -6.21 14.63
CA ASN A 58 9.78 -4.95 15.38
C ASN A 58 11.26 -4.63 15.66
N GLN A 59 12.18 -5.54 15.34
CA GLN A 59 13.63 -5.30 15.47
C GLN A 59 14.22 -4.53 14.29
N THR A 60 13.52 -4.42 13.18
CA THR A 60 13.87 -3.56 12.05
C THR A 60 12.96 -2.35 12.10
N SER A 61 13.47 -1.14 11.89
CA SER A 61 12.65 0.09 11.91
C SER A 61 11.53 0.00 10.86
N ILE A 62 10.40 -0.58 11.25
CA ILE A 62 9.20 -0.60 10.42
C ILE A 62 8.72 0.84 10.31
N PRO A 63 8.40 1.36 9.11
CA PRO A 63 7.75 2.65 9.00
C PRO A 63 6.56 2.70 9.96
N LYS A 64 6.45 3.74 10.78
CA LYS A 64 5.37 3.87 11.77
C LYS A 64 3.98 3.72 11.15
N SER A 65 3.81 4.08 9.88
CA SER A 65 2.60 3.83 9.09
C SER A 65 2.24 2.35 8.92
N SER A 66 3.23 1.45 9.00
CA SER A 66 3.00 0.00 8.93
C SER A 66 2.59 -0.61 10.29
N LEU A 67 2.79 0.11 11.39
CA LEU A 67 2.45 -0.39 12.74
C LEU A 67 0.94 -0.49 12.98
N ARG A 68 0.14 0.22 12.19
CA ARG A 68 -1.33 0.28 12.34
C ARG A 68 -2.10 -0.60 11.34
N VAL A 69 -1.41 -1.40 10.55
CA VAL A 69 -2.05 -2.27 9.55
C VAL A 69 -2.90 -3.39 10.13
N THR A 70 -2.83 -3.61 11.44
CA THR A 70 -3.65 -4.56 12.20
C THR A 70 -4.94 -3.93 12.75
N ASP A 71 -5.10 -2.61 12.68
CA ASP A 71 -6.32 -1.94 13.13
C ASP A 71 -7.52 -2.44 12.33
N THR A 72 -8.67 -2.53 13.00
CA THR A 72 -9.92 -3.07 12.44
C THR A 72 -10.28 -2.44 11.10
N ILE A 73 -10.11 -1.13 10.97
CA ILE A 73 -10.40 -0.42 9.72
C ILE A 73 -9.59 -0.93 8.53
N HIS A 74 -8.31 -1.27 8.72
CA HIS A 74 -7.48 -1.80 7.63
C HIS A 74 -7.89 -3.23 7.23
N LEU A 75 -8.39 -4.04 8.16
CA LEU A 75 -8.98 -5.35 7.87
C LEU A 75 -10.26 -5.21 7.04
N GLN A 76 -11.12 -4.26 7.42
CA GLN A 76 -12.35 -3.97 6.69
C GLN A 76 -12.07 -3.47 5.27
N ILE A 77 -11.09 -2.55 5.10
CA ILE A 77 -10.66 -2.06 3.80
C ILE A 77 -10.14 -3.22 2.93
N GLU A 78 -9.29 -4.11 3.49
CA GLU A 78 -8.77 -5.27 2.75
C GLU A 78 -9.90 -6.16 2.24
N MET A 79 -10.86 -6.49 3.10
CA MET A 79 -12.02 -7.32 2.73
C MET A 79 -12.90 -6.63 1.68
N TYR A 80 -13.17 -5.34 1.86
CA TYR A 80 -13.97 -4.54 0.94
C TYR A 80 -13.36 -4.46 -0.47
N PHE A 81 -12.03 -4.21 -0.55
CA PHE A 81 -11.30 -4.15 -1.80
C PHE A 81 -11.25 -5.50 -2.50
N LYS A 82 -10.99 -6.58 -1.75
CA LYS A 82 -10.91 -7.94 -2.29
C LYS A 82 -12.20 -8.35 -3.01
N ASN A 83 -13.35 -8.01 -2.44
CA ASN A 83 -14.66 -8.30 -3.03
C ASN A 83 -14.94 -7.50 -4.32
N ARG A 84 -14.09 -6.49 -4.64
CA ARG A 84 -14.21 -5.60 -5.80
C ARG A 84 -13.00 -5.69 -6.75
N GLY A 85 -12.19 -6.73 -6.59
CA GLY A 85 -11.07 -7.02 -7.49
C GLY A 85 -9.82 -6.19 -7.24
N LEU A 86 -9.75 -5.43 -6.13
CA LEU A 86 -8.52 -4.81 -5.66
C LEU A 86 -7.96 -5.56 -4.45
N TYR A 87 -6.65 -5.46 -4.26
CA TYR A 87 -5.94 -6.15 -3.19
C TYR A 87 -5.19 -5.15 -2.33
N TYR A 88 -5.70 -4.86 -1.14
CA TYR A 88 -5.07 -3.94 -0.18
C TYR A 88 -3.94 -4.65 0.56
N ASP A 89 -2.67 -4.32 0.20
CA ASP A 89 -1.48 -5.04 0.66
C ASP A 89 -1.04 -4.57 2.06
N ARG A 90 -1.85 -4.91 3.10
CA ARG A 90 -1.52 -4.66 4.52
C ARG A 90 -0.21 -5.33 4.90
N ARG A 91 0.01 -6.51 4.37
CA ARG A 91 1.21 -7.34 4.60
C ARG A 91 2.08 -7.23 3.37
N LYS A 92 3.18 -6.52 3.48
CA LYS A 92 4.09 -6.20 2.37
C LYS A 92 4.35 -7.42 1.48
N ASN A 93 4.04 -7.29 0.20
CA ASN A 93 4.20 -8.30 -0.85
C ASN A 93 3.29 -9.53 -0.72
N TYR A 94 2.32 -9.57 0.19
CA TYR A 94 1.44 -10.73 0.36
C TYR A 94 0.72 -11.09 -0.94
N TYR A 95 0.05 -10.13 -1.56
CA TYR A 95 -0.68 -10.36 -2.80
C TYR A 95 0.23 -10.52 -4.03
N LYS A 96 1.42 -9.89 -4.01
CA LYS A 96 2.43 -10.11 -5.04
C LYS A 96 2.92 -11.58 -5.03
N ASN A 97 3.13 -12.15 -3.86
CA ASN A 97 3.52 -13.56 -3.71
C ASN A 97 2.41 -14.52 -4.17
N GLN A 98 1.15 -14.09 -4.10
CA GLN A 98 0.00 -14.81 -4.66
C GLN A 98 -0.19 -14.57 -6.18
N LYS A 99 0.78 -13.97 -6.86
CA LYS A 99 0.77 -13.69 -8.30
C LYS A 99 -0.40 -12.80 -8.75
N LYS A 100 -0.93 -11.96 -7.86
CA LYS A 100 -1.92 -10.95 -8.24
C LYS A 100 -1.27 -9.87 -9.11
N LYS A 101 -2.02 -9.30 -10.05
CA LYS A 101 -1.52 -8.24 -10.94
C LYS A 101 -1.12 -7.01 -10.12
N ALA A 102 0.04 -6.44 -10.41
CA ALA A 102 0.54 -5.26 -9.72
C ALA A 102 -0.40 -4.04 -9.84
N SER A 103 -1.14 -3.94 -10.94
CA SER A 103 -2.17 -2.91 -11.15
C SER A 103 -3.28 -2.95 -10.11
N ASP A 104 -3.60 -4.15 -9.62
CA ASP A 104 -4.74 -4.40 -8.74
C ASP A 104 -4.32 -4.38 -7.26
N ILE A 105 -3.00 -4.27 -6.99
CA ILE A 105 -2.47 -4.21 -5.63
C ILE A 105 -2.35 -2.76 -5.18
N ILE A 106 -2.98 -2.43 -4.07
CA ILE A 106 -2.94 -1.12 -3.43
C ILE A 106 -2.16 -1.23 -2.13
N SER A 107 -1.01 -0.57 -2.04
CA SER A 107 -0.27 -0.53 -0.77
C SER A 107 -0.93 0.40 0.24
N VAL A 108 -0.72 0.14 1.54
CA VAL A 108 -1.18 1.01 2.63
C VAL A 108 -0.70 2.44 2.42
N SER A 109 0.58 2.60 2.07
CA SER A 109 1.16 3.92 1.79
C SER A 109 0.49 4.64 0.63
N PHE A 110 0.19 3.94 -0.47
CA PHE A 110 -0.44 4.57 -1.62
C PHE A 110 -1.85 5.06 -1.31
N LEU A 111 -2.67 4.25 -0.62
CA LEU A 111 -3.99 4.68 -0.17
C LEU A 111 -3.89 5.89 0.76
N ALA A 112 -3.01 5.83 1.75
CA ALA A 112 -2.78 6.94 2.67
C ALA A 112 -2.38 8.22 1.94
N GLN A 113 -1.47 8.13 0.97
CA GLN A 113 -1.04 9.28 0.16
C GLN A 113 -2.20 9.88 -0.65
N CYS A 114 -3.07 9.03 -1.23
CA CYS A 114 -4.28 9.51 -1.91
C CYS A 114 -5.22 10.25 -0.95
N LEU A 115 -5.45 9.72 0.26
CA LEU A 115 -6.29 10.36 1.26
C LEU A 115 -5.69 11.67 1.77
N ILE A 116 -4.39 11.70 2.05
CA ILE A 116 -3.67 12.92 2.46
C ILE A 116 -3.81 14.00 1.39
N SER A 117 -3.65 13.62 0.14
CA SER A 117 -3.78 14.56 -0.97
C SER A 117 -5.22 15.08 -1.11
N LEU A 118 -6.20 14.18 -1.15
CA LEU A 118 -7.60 14.51 -1.42
C LEU A 118 -8.27 15.21 -0.23
N VAL A 119 -8.21 14.59 0.95
CA VAL A 119 -9.00 15.01 2.11
C VAL A 119 -8.26 16.04 2.96
N LEU A 120 -6.96 15.88 3.17
CA LEU A 120 -6.17 16.86 3.91
C LEU A 120 -5.66 18.01 3.05
N ARG A 121 -5.78 17.94 1.73
CA ARG A 121 -5.27 18.95 0.79
C ARG A 121 -3.77 19.23 0.95
N LYS A 122 -3.01 18.16 1.23
CA LYS A 122 -1.56 18.22 1.46
C LYS A 122 -0.81 17.32 0.48
N PRO A 123 -0.87 17.61 -0.85
CA PRO A 123 -0.21 16.78 -1.86
C PRO A 123 1.31 16.76 -1.70
N ASP A 124 1.92 17.83 -1.18
CA ASP A 124 3.33 17.93 -0.84
C ASP A 124 3.74 16.91 0.25
N PHE A 125 2.95 16.80 1.32
CA PHE A 125 3.14 15.77 2.33
C PHE A 125 2.86 14.37 1.79
N ALA A 126 1.82 14.20 0.99
CA ALA A 126 1.50 12.93 0.36
C ALA A 126 2.70 12.42 -0.46
N ARG A 127 3.38 13.31 -1.20
CA ARG A 127 4.56 12.97 -1.98
C ARG A 127 5.79 12.70 -1.10
N ALA A 128 6.15 13.65 -0.24
CA ALA A 128 7.49 13.68 0.38
C ALA A 128 7.54 13.02 1.77
N ARG A 129 6.49 13.13 2.58
CA ARG A 129 6.52 12.77 4.00
C ARG A 129 5.18 12.24 4.52
N PRO A 130 4.54 11.25 3.89
CA PRO A 130 3.23 10.77 4.33
C PRO A 130 3.27 10.19 5.75
N SER A 131 4.39 9.57 6.13
CA SER A 131 4.57 8.99 7.46
C SER A 131 4.49 10.02 8.58
N THR A 132 4.89 11.27 8.34
CA THR A 132 4.81 12.36 9.33
C THR A 132 3.37 12.60 9.76
N LEU A 133 2.43 12.64 8.81
CA LEU A 133 1.01 12.83 9.09
C LEU A 133 0.36 11.57 9.69
N LEU A 134 0.76 10.40 9.23
CA LEU A 134 0.21 9.13 9.74
C LEU A 134 0.69 8.77 11.15
N THR A 135 1.74 9.42 11.65
CA THR A 135 2.18 9.25 13.04
C THR A 135 1.48 10.19 14.00
N ASP A 136 0.85 11.24 13.49
CA ASP A 136 -0.01 12.11 14.27
C ASP A 136 -1.34 11.41 14.55
N GLU A 137 -1.69 11.29 15.84
CA GLU A 137 -2.84 10.50 16.28
C GLU A 137 -4.18 11.06 15.78
N GLU A 138 -4.32 12.38 15.80
CA GLU A 138 -5.56 13.05 15.38
C GLU A 138 -5.74 12.90 13.86
N THR A 139 -4.67 13.13 13.10
CA THR A 139 -4.69 12.96 11.64
C THR A 139 -4.97 11.51 11.25
N TYR A 140 -4.36 10.55 11.94
CA TYR A 140 -4.62 9.14 11.66
C TYR A 140 -6.08 8.77 11.93
N LYS A 141 -6.61 9.13 13.10
CA LYS A 141 -8.02 8.87 13.46
C LYS A 141 -8.98 9.53 12.49
N PHE A 142 -8.68 10.74 12.03
CA PHE A 142 -9.50 11.41 11.03
C PHE A 142 -9.48 10.68 9.67
N LEU A 143 -8.32 10.20 9.23
CA LEU A 143 -8.19 9.50 7.95
C LEU A 143 -8.74 8.06 7.98
N TYR A 144 -8.72 7.41 9.14
CA TYR A 144 -9.08 6.00 9.33
C TYR A 144 -10.10 5.82 10.44
N GLU A 145 -11.14 6.66 10.44
CA GLU A 145 -12.26 6.54 11.36
C GLU A 145 -13.03 5.23 11.12
N GLU A 146 -13.33 4.50 12.21
CA GLU A 146 -13.98 3.18 12.12
C GLU A 146 -15.38 3.21 11.47
N ASN A 147 -16.07 4.33 11.56
CA ASN A 147 -17.40 4.52 10.98
C ASN A 147 -17.36 5.10 9.56
N GLN A 148 -16.15 5.32 9.00
CA GLN A 148 -16.02 5.87 7.66
C GLN A 148 -16.47 4.84 6.61
N GLU A 149 -17.21 5.32 5.62
CA GLU A 149 -17.70 4.46 4.55
C GLU A 149 -16.56 3.88 3.69
N LEU A 150 -16.47 2.56 3.63
CA LEU A 150 -15.40 1.84 2.93
C LEU A 150 -15.33 2.15 1.44
N GLU A 151 -16.45 2.56 0.82
CA GLU A 151 -16.52 2.98 -0.57
C GLU A 151 -15.62 4.18 -0.85
N ALA A 152 -15.50 5.14 0.09
CA ALA A 152 -14.65 6.30 -0.08
C ALA A 152 -13.16 5.91 -0.21
N TYR A 153 -12.69 4.96 0.59
CA TYR A 153 -11.33 4.41 0.48
C TYR A 153 -11.10 3.72 -0.86
N TYR A 154 -12.08 2.92 -1.29
CA TYR A 154 -12.01 2.21 -2.57
C TYR A 154 -11.92 3.20 -3.73
N LYS A 155 -12.78 4.21 -3.76
CA LYS A 155 -12.76 5.24 -4.80
C LYS A 155 -11.49 6.08 -4.75
N ALA A 156 -10.99 6.46 -3.57
CA ALA A 156 -9.70 7.15 -3.47
C ALA A 156 -8.55 6.36 -4.10
N ALA A 157 -8.49 5.05 -3.85
CA ALA A 157 -7.51 4.17 -4.46
C ALA A 157 -7.68 4.07 -5.99
N LYS A 158 -8.92 3.95 -6.47
CA LYS A 158 -9.23 3.89 -7.91
C LYS A 158 -8.90 5.20 -8.62
N ILE A 159 -9.23 6.34 -8.04
CA ILE A 159 -8.85 7.67 -8.53
C ILE A 159 -7.34 7.76 -8.67
N GLY A 160 -6.62 7.43 -7.59
CA GLY A 160 -5.16 7.45 -7.60
C GLY A 160 -4.56 6.59 -8.70
N ARG A 161 -5.05 5.36 -8.88
CA ARG A 161 -4.58 4.46 -9.95
C ARG A 161 -4.95 4.94 -11.34
N LYS A 162 -6.16 5.42 -11.55
CA LYS A 162 -6.61 5.95 -12.84
C LYS A 162 -5.72 7.11 -13.29
N ILE A 163 -5.47 8.07 -12.40
CA ILE A 163 -4.61 9.21 -12.66
C ILE A 163 -3.15 8.79 -12.86
N GLN A 164 -2.63 7.90 -12.01
CA GLN A 164 -1.27 7.38 -12.17
C GLN A 164 -1.06 6.70 -13.53
N ASN A 165 -2.04 5.91 -13.96
CA ASN A 165 -1.97 5.23 -15.26
C ASN A 165 -2.04 6.23 -16.42
N ALA A 166 -2.91 7.24 -16.34
CA ALA A 166 -3.02 8.30 -17.35
C ALA A 166 -1.70 9.07 -17.51
N LEU A 167 -1.05 9.44 -16.38
CA LEU A 167 0.25 10.10 -16.41
C LEU A 167 1.34 9.20 -16.99
N LYS A 168 1.38 7.92 -16.61
CA LYS A 168 2.38 6.95 -17.10
C LYS A 168 2.20 6.59 -18.57
N SER A 169 0.99 6.73 -19.11
CA SER A 169 0.75 6.52 -20.55
C SER A 169 1.19 7.69 -21.41
N ASN A 170 1.57 8.81 -20.81
CA ASN A 170 2.15 9.94 -21.52
C ASN A 170 3.66 9.72 -21.73
N GLU A 171 4.05 9.40 -22.96
CA GLU A 171 5.44 9.12 -23.33
C GLU A 171 6.40 10.32 -23.14
N SER A 172 5.87 11.54 -23.02
CA SER A 172 6.69 12.73 -22.76
C SER A 172 7.12 12.88 -21.30
N MET A 173 6.59 12.07 -20.39
CA MET A 173 6.86 12.15 -18.95
C MET A 173 7.73 10.99 -18.47
N SER A 174 8.82 11.29 -17.80
CA SER A 174 9.61 10.29 -17.09
C SER A 174 8.89 9.78 -15.82
N ASN A 175 9.26 8.59 -15.36
CA ASN A 175 8.73 8.05 -14.09
C ASN A 175 9.01 8.98 -12.89
N THR A 176 10.10 9.72 -12.91
CA THR A 176 10.45 10.69 -11.86
C THR A 176 9.47 11.85 -11.86
N GLU A 177 9.22 12.46 -13.02
CA GLU A 177 8.25 13.54 -13.16
C GLU A 177 6.84 13.10 -12.75
N VAL A 178 6.40 11.92 -13.21
CA VAL A 178 5.11 11.35 -12.79
C VAL A 178 5.02 11.25 -11.26
N ASN A 179 6.06 10.72 -10.59
CA ASN A 179 6.06 10.59 -9.14
C ASN A 179 6.07 11.96 -8.43
N ASP A 180 6.70 12.96 -9.04
CA ASP A 180 6.81 14.30 -8.48
C ASP A 180 5.48 15.04 -8.46
N ILE A 181 4.66 14.88 -9.50
CA ILE A 181 3.39 15.61 -9.63
C ILE A 181 2.15 14.80 -9.28
N LEU A 182 2.24 13.46 -9.17
CA LEU A 182 1.10 12.55 -9.04
C LEU A 182 0.05 13.03 -8.04
N PHE A 183 0.45 13.33 -6.81
CA PHE A 183 -0.49 13.67 -5.75
C PHE A 183 -1.08 15.07 -5.91
N TYR A 184 -0.36 15.99 -6.55
CA TYR A 184 -0.90 17.31 -6.94
C TYR A 184 -1.96 17.14 -8.03
N VAL A 185 -1.69 16.33 -9.04
CA VAL A 185 -2.64 16.05 -10.13
C VAL A 185 -3.87 15.32 -9.59
N ILE A 186 -3.72 14.36 -8.66
CA ILE A 186 -4.84 13.68 -8.01
C ILE A 186 -5.78 14.70 -7.35
N TYR A 187 -5.24 15.57 -6.52
CA TYR A 187 -6.05 16.59 -5.84
C TYR A 187 -6.72 17.54 -6.83
N ALA A 188 -5.94 18.14 -7.73
CA ALA A 188 -6.44 19.17 -8.64
C ALA A 188 -7.48 18.62 -9.61
N THR A 189 -7.29 17.41 -10.15
CA THR A 189 -8.28 16.77 -11.03
C THR A 189 -9.62 16.56 -10.33
N VAL A 190 -9.60 16.04 -9.10
CA VAL A 190 -10.84 15.80 -8.35
C VAL A 190 -11.49 17.12 -7.94
N ALA A 191 -10.72 18.10 -7.48
CA ALA A 191 -11.21 19.44 -7.11
C ALA A 191 -11.87 20.14 -8.30
N ASP A 192 -11.27 20.07 -9.51
CA ASP A 192 -11.84 20.61 -10.73
C ASP A 192 -13.16 19.92 -11.13
N LYS A 193 -13.21 18.58 -11.03
CA LYS A 193 -14.43 17.81 -11.32
C LYS A 193 -15.57 18.10 -10.37
N MET A 194 -15.26 18.17 -9.09
CA MET A 194 -16.26 18.48 -8.04
C MET A 194 -16.56 19.97 -7.92
N LYS A 195 -15.78 20.84 -8.58
CA LYS A 195 -15.84 22.30 -8.43
C LYS A 195 -15.75 22.76 -6.97
N LYS A 196 -14.95 22.05 -6.20
CA LYS A 196 -14.74 22.25 -4.75
C LYS A 196 -13.26 22.25 -4.44
N LYS A 197 -12.80 23.17 -3.59
CA LYS A 197 -11.43 23.16 -3.04
C LYS A 197 -11.32 22.26 -1.80
N GLU A 198 -12.38 22.10 -1.05
CA GLU A 198 -12.42 21.25 0.14
C GLU A 198 -13.18 19.97 -0.19
N LEU A 199 -12.44 18.89 -0.25
CA LEU A 199 -12.96 17.57 -0.56
C LEU A 199 -13.16 16.77 0.73
N THR A 200 -14.33 16.15 0.86
CA THR A 200 -14.68 15.27 1.97
C THR A 200 -14.69 13.81 1.50
N PHE A 201 -14.75 12.87 2.44
CA PHE A 201 -14.96 11.47 2.11
C PHE A 201 -16.27 11.23 1.33
N SER A 202 -17.33 12.00 1.65
CA SER A 202 -18.59 11.94 0.91
C SER A 202 -18.42 12.39 -0.54
N ASP A 203 -17.69 13.47 -0.79
CA ASP A 203 -17.41 13.92 -2.16
C ASP A 203 -16.66 12.85 -2.96
N ILE A 204 -15.67 12.19 -2.34
CA ILE A 204 -14.92 11.09 -2.98
C ILE A 204 -15.84 9.91 -3.30
N LYS A 205 -16.72 9.56 -2.36
CA LYS A 205 -17.70 8.49 -2.53
C LYS A 205 -18.68 8.78 -3.66
N GLU A 206 -19.15 10.01 -3.78
CA GLU A 206 -20.15 10.40 -4.78
C GLU A 206 -19.55 10.61 -6.17
N LEU A 207 -18.24 10.87 -6.28
CA LEU A 207 -17.57 11.11 -7.56
C LEU A 207 -17.75 9.92 -8.52
N ASP A 208 -18.24 10.22 -9.71
CA ASP A 208 -18.25 9.25 -10.81
C ASP A 208 -16.83 9.11 -11.37
N LEU A 209 -16.27 7.91 -11.23
CA LEU A 209 -14.90 7.60 -11.71
C LEU A 209 -14.78 7.71 -13.24
N GLU A 210 -15.85 7.47 -13.98
CA GLU A 210 -15.83 7.56 -15.44
C GLU A 210 -15.83 9.00 -15.93
N SER A 211 -16.25 9.94 -15.09
CA SER A 211 -16.16 11.37 -15.39
C SER A 211 -14.72 11.90 -15.48
N ILE A 212 -13.74 11.20 -14.88
CA ILE A 212 -12.31 11.54 -14.99
C ILE A 212 -11.74 10.95 -16.28
N THR A 213 -11.45 11.77 -17.26
CA THR A 213 -10.83 11.34 -18.52
C THR A 213 -9.31 11.53 -18.48
N ASN A 214 -8.59 10.85 -19.39
CA ASN A 214 -7.16 11.08 -19.56
C ASN A 214 -6.84 12.54 -19.96
N GLU A 215 -7.71 13.15 -20.74
CA GLU A 215 -7.58 14.54 -21.18
C GLU A 215 -7.64 15.50 -20.00
N ASP A 216 -8.58 15.29 -19.05
CA ASP A 216 -8.65 16.07 -17.80
C ASP A 216 -7.34 15.97 -17.02
N VAL A 217 -6.83 14.74 -16.86
CA VAL A 217 -5.60 14.49 -16.10
C VAL A 217 -4.39 15.18 -16.73
N LEU A 218 -4.22 15.06 -18.05
CA LEU A 218 -3.11 15.68 -18.77
C LEU A 218 -3.24 17.21 -18.80
N SER A 219 -4.46 17.73 -18.94
CA SER A 219 -4.70 19.18 -18.84
C SER A 219 -4.30 19.75 -17.49
N VAL A 220 -4.61 19.03 -16.41
CA VAL A 220 -4.19 19.41 -15.04
C VAL A 220 -2.67 19.29 -14.89
N ALA A 221 -2.07 18.19 -15.36
CA ALA A 221 -0.63 17.98 -15.27
C ALA A 221 0.19 19.08 -15.96
N ASN A 222 -0.29 19.56 -17.11
CA ASN A 222 0.37 20.65 -17.85
C ASN A 222 0.27 22.03 -17.16
N ARG A 223 -0.59 22.17 -16.14
CA ARG A 223 -0.74 23.42 -15.37
C ARG A 223 0.08 23.42 -14.07
N ILE A 224 0.61 22.27 -13.65
CA ILE A 224 1.44 22.07 -12.46
C ILE A 224 2.92 22.13 -12.82
#